data_109552026343ef0a27cfe95d88e782f3
#
_entry.id   109552026343ef0a27cfe95d88e782f3
#
_cell.length_a   1.000
_cell.length_b   1.000
_cell.length_c   1.000
_cell.angle_alpha   90.00
_cell.angle_beta   90.00
_cell.angle_gamma   90.00
#
_symmetry.space_group_name_H-M   'P 1'
#
loop_
_entity.id
_entity.type
_entity.pdbx_description
1 polymer ?
#
loop_
_entity_poly.entity_id
_entity_poly.type
_entity_poly.pdbx_seq_one_letter_code
_entity_poly.pdbx_strand_id
1 'polypeptide(L)'
;MSSDHAIADEPKSRIVPLPWLTVLLDVFITLLIPNSLLYWNLSYSKPRSLPGFFCNDFSIRLPHREDTVSMTLLASYEYFAPVFVIILVELFNMYRRRDEIYFKYEKNRPIYQRFIIRFCGFYRYAYLSYAIQLVVFIFSRHFVGRMRPNYLDLCKPSVGYRKCNTLDYITNYTCTNGKSLELMDSQRQSFFSGHASISAATSTYLIFYLQHRLKPHITAFSLVPWIQMIFVFIAMFMSFTRVSDNAHHMSDVLVGIFVGVVAVIGVWKYVMVWGTKVCQRSIHMPNGYSSSL
;
A
#
# COMPACT_ATOMS: atom_id res chain seq x y z
N MET A 1 -21.41 63.47 26.38
CA MET A 1 -21.40 62.81 25.08
C MET A 1 -20.65 61.50 25.31
N SER A 2 -21.42 60.50 25.61
CA SER A 2 -20.90 59.12 25.83
C SER A 2 -20.89 58.39 24.47
N SER A 3 -19.74 58.02 24.00
CA SER A 3 -19.58 57.21 22.79
C SER A 3 -19.63 55.76 23.19
N ASP A 4 -20.80 55.14 23.07
CA ASP A 4 -20.95 53.69 23.13
C ASP A 4 -20.27 53.06 21.91
N HIS A 5 -19.06 52.54 22.13
CA HIS A 5 -18.46 51.60 21.20
C HIS A 5 -19.24 50.27 21.25
N ALA A 6 -20.18 50.09 20.36
CA ALA A 6 -20.76 48.76 20.09
C ALA A 6 -19.63 47.81 19.70
N ILE A 7 -19.28 46.89 20.58
CA ILE A 7 -18.46 45.75 20.25
C ILE A 7 -19.26 44.89 19.29
N ALA A 8 -18.91 44.96 17.99
CA ALA A 8 -19.49 44.11 16.98
C ALA A 8 -19.18 42.66 17.37
N ASP A 9 -20.21 41.89 17.70
CA ASP A 9 -20.13 40.47 17.91
C ASP A 9 -19.51 39.82 16.64
N GLU A 10 -18.27 39.37 16.75
CA GLU A 10 -17.64 38.54 15.71
C GLU A 10 -18.56 37.33 15.44
N PRO A 11 -18.96 37.09 14.17
CA PRO A 11 -19.83 35.97 13.85
C PRO A 11 -19.18 34.69 14.30
N LYS A 12 -19.76 33.99 15.30
CA LYS A 12 -19.35 32.67 15.77
C LYS A 12 -19.13 31.80 14.54
N SER A 13 -17.87 31.56 14.17
CA SER A 13 -17.50 30.85 12.96
C SER A 13 -18.09 29.43 13.01
N ARG A 14 -19.01 29.14 12.09
CA ARG A 14 -19.77 27.90 12.06
C ARG A 14 -18.85 26.70 11.87
N ILE A 15 -19.09 25.63 12.66
CA ILE A 15 -18.44 24.32 12.47
C ILE A 15 -18.87 23.79 11.08
N VAL A 16 -17.90 23.46 10.23
CA VAL A 16 -18.18 22.86 8.93
C VAL A 16 -18.72 21.44 9.16
N PRO A 17 -19.94 21.10 8.71
CA PRO A 17 -20.48 19.76 8.89
C PRO A 17 -19.67 18.75 8.11
N LEU A 18 -19.47 17.55 8.68
CA LEU A 18 -18.86 16.42 7.98
C LEU A 18 -19.88 15.88 6.97
N PRO A 19 -19.52 15.72 5.70
CA PRO A 19 -20.41 15.10 4.70
C PRO A 19 -20.40 13.58 4.90
N TRP A 20 -21.15 13.11 5.91
CA TRP A 20 -21.16 11.70 6.30
C TRP A 20 -21.46 10.75 5.15
N LEU A 21 -22.36 11.11 4.25
CA LEU A 21 -22.66 10.29 3.08
C LEU A 21 -21.42 10.11 2.18
N THR A 22 -20.71 11.20 1.89
CA THR A 22 -19.49 11.15 1.07
C THR A 22 -18.40 10.32 1.78
N VAL A 23 -18.23 10.51 3.10
CA VAL A 23 -17.25 9.75 3.88
C VAL A 23 -17.60 8.26 3.87
N LEU A 24 -18.87 7.90 4.07
CA LEU A 24 -19.33 6.51 4.03
C LEU A 24 -19.13 5.90 2.63
N LEU A 25 -19.45 6.63 1.56
CA LEU A 25 -19.21 6.17 0.19
C LEU A 25 -17.72 5.97 -0.09
N ASP A 26 -16.87 6.92 0.32
CA ASP A 26 -15.41 6.79 0.18
C ASP A 26 -14.88 5.53 0.90
N VAL A 27 -15.29 5.33 2.15
CA VAL A 27 -14.92 4.15 2.94
C VAL A 27 -15.43 2.87 2.27
N PHE A 28 -16.69 2.87 1.85
CA PHE A 28 -17.32 1.73 1.20
C PHE A 28 -16.59 1.34 -0.10
N ILE A 29 -16.34 2.31 -1.00
CA ILE A 29 -15.64 2.07 -2.26
C ILE A 29 -14.21 1.61 -2.01
N THR A 30 -13.49 2.29 -1.11
CA THR A 30 -12.08 2.01 -0.82
C THR A 30 -11.89 0.63 -0.17
N LEU A 31 -12.82 0.20 0.68
CA LEU A 31 -12.76 -1.11 1.32
C LEU A 31 -13.36 -2.21 0.45
N LEU A 32 -14.52 -1.99 -0.14
CA LEU A 32 -15.27 -3.04 -0.81
C LEU A 32 -14.60 -3.52 -2.09
N ILE A 33 -14.16 -2.60 -2.96
CA ILE A 33 -13.62 -2.97 -4.28
C ILE A 33 -12.36 -3.85 -4.15
N PRO A 34 -11.29 -3.46 -3.42
CA PRO A 34 -10.09 -4.29 -3.32
C PRO A 34 -10.34 -5.63 -2.62
N ASN A 35 -11.16 -5.61 -1.55
CA ASN A 35 -11.44 -6.84 -0.80
C ASN A 35 -12.35 -7.81 -1.58
N SER A 36 -13.31 -7.31 -2.35
CA SER A 36 -14.13 -8.16 -3.22
C SER A 36 -13.31 -8.76 -4.36
N LEU A 37 -12.38 -8.01 -4.95
CA LEU A 37 -11.44 -8.53 -5.94
C LEU A 37 -10.50 -9.57 -5.34
N LEU A 38 -10.00 -9.32 -4.14
CA LEU A 38 -9.17 -10.31 -3.42
C LEU A 38 -9.96 -11.58 -3.12
N TYR A 39 -11.19 -11.45 -2.61
CA TYR A 39 -12.08 -12.57 -2.36
C TYR A 39 -12.39 -13.34 -3.64
N TRP A 40 -12.71 -12.65 -4.74
CA TRP A 40 -12.93 -13.25 -6.04
C TRP A 40 -11.69 -14.02 -6.52
N ASN A 41 -10.50 -13.43 -6.40
CA ASN A 41 -9.25 -14.09 -6.74
C ASN A 41 -9.03 -15.38 -5.94
N LEU A 42 -9.29 -15.36 -4.63
CA LEU A 42 -9.12 -16.52 -3.76
C LEU A 42 -10.17 -17.60 -3.97
N SER A 43 -11.43 -17.22 -4.25
CA SER A 43 -12.56 -18.15 -4.29
C SER A 43 -12.85 -18.71 -5.67
N TYR A 44 -12.58 -17.95 -6.74
CA TYR A 44 -12.96 -18.30 -8.12
C TYR A 44 -11.77 -18.59 -9.06
N SER A 45 -10.54 -18.52 -8.55
CA SER A 45 -9.39 -18.97 -9.32
C SER A 45 -9.47 -20.49 -9.51
N LYS A 46 -10.07 -20.93 -10.62
CA LYS A 46 -10.05 -22.36 -10.97
C LYS A 46 -8.60 -22.77 -11.22
N PRO A 47 -8.17 -23.94 -10.68
CA PRO A 47 -6.87 -24.49 -10.99
C PRO A 47 -6.72 -24.62 -12.51
N ARG A 48 -5.73 -23.97 -13.07
CA ARG A 48 -5.43 -24.08 -14.49
C ARG A 48 -4.68 -25.38 -14.75
N SER A 49 -4.75 -25.88 -15.97
CA SER A 49 -3.88 -27.00 -16.40
C SER A 49 -2.41 -26.67 -16.09
N LEU A 50 -1.61 -27.68 -15.75
CA LEU A 50 -0.19 -27.46 -15.50
C LEU A 50 0.46 -26.86 -16.75
N PRO A 51 1.26 -25.79 -16.62
CA PRO A 51 1.92 -25.15 -17.76
C PRO A 51 3.06 -26.05 -18.25
N GLY A 52 3.33 -26.02 -19.54
CA GLY A 52 4.55 -26.58 -20.07
C GLY A 52 5.79 -25.80 -19.59
N PHE A 53 6.93 -26.46 -19.59
CA PHE A 53 8.23 -25.84 -19.27
C PHE A 53 9.32 -26.36 -20.21
N PHE A 54 10.33 -25.54 -20.47
CA PHE A 54 11.51 -25.99 -21.19
C PHE A 54 12.40 -26.85 -20.28
N CYS A 55 12.82 -27.98 -20.83
CA CYS A 55 13.62 -28.96 -20.13
C CYS A 55 14.92 -28.37 -19.57
N ASN A 56 15.54 -27.42 -20.25
CA ASN A 56 16.79 -26.78 -19.85
C ASN A 56 16.62 -25.47 -19.08
N ASP A 57 15.39 -25.11 -18.66
CA ASP A 57 15.17 -23.90 -17.89
C ASP A 57 15.66 -24.03 -16.44
N PHE A 58 16.84 -23.48 -16.16
CA PHE A 58 17.43 -23.46 -14.83
C PHE A 58 16.80 -22.45 -13.88
N SER A 59 16.09 -21.48 -14.42
CA SER A 59 15.51 -20.37 -13.61
C SER A 59 14.39 -20.83 -12.67
N ILE A 60 13.79 -22.00 -12.93
CA ILE A 60 12.68 -22.57 -12.16
C ILE A 60 13.04 -23.87 -11.42
N ARG A 61 14.34 -24.17 -11.27
CA ARG A 61 14.86 -25.39 -10.64
C ARG A 61 15.47 -25.20 -9.25
N LEU A 62 15.38 -24.00 -8.71
CA LEU A 62 15.98 -23.72 -7.41
C LEU A 62 15.28 -24.48 -6.29
N PRO A 63 16.01 -24.87 -5.23
CA PRO A 63 15.42 -25.58 -4.10
C PRO A 63 14.39 -24.71 -3.39
N HIS A 64 13.30 -25.33 -2.95
CA HIS A 64 12.32 -24.66 -2.11
C HIS A 64 12.92 -24.28 -0.76
N ARG A 65 12.68 -23.04 -0.34
CA ARG A 65 13.04 -22.53 0.99
C ARG A 65 11.79 -22.00 1.68
N GLU A 66 11.77 -22.07 2.98
CA GLU A 66 10.72 -21.46 3.79
C GLU A 66 10.77 -19.92 3.69
N ASP A 67 9.62 -19.30 3.84
CA ASP A 67 9.52 -17.85 3.77
C ASP A 67 10.16 -17.18 4.98
N THR A 68 11.24 -16.43 4.79
CA THR A 68 11.88 -15.60 5.83
C THR A 68 10.91 -14.56 6.39
N VAL A 69 10.10 -13.95 5.52
CA VAL A 69 9.03 -13.03 5.88
C VAL A 69 7.69 -13.66 5.56
N SER A 70 6.93 -14.02 6.60
CA SER A 70 5.60 -14.60 6.45
C SER A 70 4.59 -13.57 5.93
N MET A 71 3.50 -14.04 5.29
CA MET A 71 2.38 -13.16 4.89
C MET A 71 1.74 -12.46 6.09
N THR A 72 1.70 -13.08 7.26
CA THR A 72 1.17 -12.47 8.49
C THR A 72 2.03 -11.29 8.94
N LEU A 73 3.36 -11.44 8.92
CA LEU A 73 4.28 -10.35 9.28
C LEU A 73 4.16 -9.19 8.28
N LEU A 74 4.08 -9.49 6.98
CA LEU A 74 3.88 -8.47 5.94
C LEU A 74 2.57 -7.71 6.14
N ALA A 75 1.45 -8.42 6.34
CA ALA A 75 0.14 -7.81 6.60
C ALA A 75 0.15 -6.97 7.88
N SER A 76 0.79 -7.47 8.94
CA SER A 76 0.96 -6.71 10.19
C SER A 76 1.72 -5.40 9.95
N TYR A 77 2.80 -5.43 9.18
CA TYR A 77 3.55 -4.23 8.82
C TYR A 77 2.68 -3.23 8.04
N GLU A 78 1.95 -3.72 7.05
CA GLU A 78 1.10 -2.91 6.19
C GLU A 78 0.00 -2.15 6.96
N TYR A 79 -0.71 -2.85 7.85
CA TYR A 79 -1.84 -2.25 8.57
C TYR A 79 -1.41 -1.48 9.81
N PHE A 80 -0.48 -2.00 10.61
CA PHE A 80 -0.15 -1.40 11.90
C PHE A 80 0.93 -0.33 11.83
N ALA A 81 1.89 -0.40 10.89
CA ALA A 81 2.93 0.63 10.84
C ALA A 81 2.37 2.03 10.52
N PRO A 82 1.46 2.22 9.52
CA PRO A 82 0.83 3.52 9.32
C PRO A 82 0.00 3.99 10.52
N VAL A 83 -0.77 3.10 11.16
CA VAL A 83 -1.55 3.43 12.37
C VAL A 83 -0.64 3.97 13.46
N PHE A 84 0.42 3.24 13.79
CA PHE A 84 1.35 3.60 14.85
C PHE A 84 2.07 4.92 14.56
N VAL A 85 2.61 5.07 13.35
CA VAL A 85 3.36 6.28 12.96
C VAL A 85 2.44 7.50 12.91
N ILE A 86 1.23 7.39 12.37
CA ILE A 86 0.28 8.50 12.32
C ILE A 86 -0.11 8.93 13.73
N ILE A 87 -0.42 7.99 14.63
CA ILE A 87 -0.76 8.30 16.03
C ILE A 87 0.38 9.06 16.70
N LEU A 88 1.60 8.54 16.62
CA LEU A 88 2.76 9.17 17.27
C LEU A 88 3.02 10.59 16.75
N VAL A 89 2.98 10.77 15.43
CA VAL A 89 3.26 12.07 14.79
C VAL A 89 2.16 13.09 15.10
N GLU A 90 0.88 12.68 15.04
CA GLU A 90 -0.21 13.62 15.34
C GLU A 90 -0.27 13.96 16.83
N LEU A 91 -0.01 13.03 17.75
CA LEU A 91 0.12 13.33 19.18
C LEU A 91 1.29 14.28 19.45
N PHE A 92 2.43 14.06 18.81
CA PHE A 92 3.58 14.97 18.91
C PHE A 92 3.23 16.38 18.42
N ASN A 93 2.58 16.50 17.26
CA ASN A 93 2.17 17.78 16.71
C ASN A 93 1.15 18.50 17.61
N MET A 94 0.23 17.77 18.22
CA MET A 94 -0.73 18.31 19.19
C MET A 94 -0.04 18.79 20.47
N TYR A 95 0.90 18.00 21.01
CA TYR A 95 1.68 18.39 22.19
C TYR A 95 2.46 19.69 21.95
N ARG A 96 3.02 19.87 20.76
CA ARG A 96 3.74 21.09 20.38
C ARG A 96 2.82 22.27 20.09
N ARG A 97 1.51 22.15 20.32
CA ARG A 97 0.47 23.18 20.12
C ARG A 97 0.52 23.85 18.74
N ARG A 98 0.78 23.08 17.71
CA ARG A 98 0.79 23.57 16.33
C ARG A 98 -0.59 23.48 15.73
N ASP A 99 -1.28 24.63 15.68
CA ASP A 99 -2.69 24.76 15.28
C ASP A 99 -2.93 24.87 13.77
N GLU A 100 -2.08 24.25 12.97
CA GLU A 100 -2.31 24.19 11.52
C GLU A 100 -3.55 23.36 11.21
N ILE A 101 -4.47 23.94 10.43
CA ILE A 101 -5.67 23.23 9.92
C ILE A 101 -5.29 22.53 8.63
N TYR A 102 -5.31 21.21 8.63
CA TYR A 102 -5.04 20.39 7.44
C TYR A 102 -6.28 20.08 6.62
N PHE A 103 -7.36 19.74 7.31
CA PHE A 103 -8.64 19.47 6.68
C PHE A 103 -9.65 20.54 7.05
N LYS A 104 -10.45 21.01 6.06
CA LYS A 104 -11.47 22.03 6.29
C LYS A 104 -12.43 21.72 7.43
N TYR A 105 -12.64 20.44 7.70
CA TYR A 105 -13.52 19.95 8.76
C TYR A 105 -12.94 20.07 10.17
N GLU A 106 -11.66 20.43 10.32
CA GLU A 106 -11.03 20.64 11.62
C GLU A 106 -11.37 22.00 12.23
N LYS A 107 -11.78 22.96 11.42
CA LYS A 107 -12.02 24.34 11.85
C LYS A 107 -13.04 24.36 12.98
N ASN A 108 -12.71 25.06 14.08
CA ASN A 108 -13.55 25.26 15.28
C ASN A 108 -13.96 23.97 16.00
N ARG A 109 -13.24 22.88 15.84
CA ARG A 109 -13.49 21.64 16.56
C ARG A 109 -12.55 21.45 17.74
N PRO A 110 -12.99 20.77 18.82
CA PRO A 110 -12.12 20.42 19.94
C PRO A 110 -10.99 19.49 19.49
N ILE A 111 -9.90 19.51 20.24
CA ILE A 111 -8.63 18.87 19.89
C ILE A 111 -8.76 17.38 19.58
N TYR A 112 -9.58 16.65 20.34
CA TYR A 112 -9.80 15.21 20.12
C TYR A 112 -10.50 14.91 18.77
N GLN A 113 -11.47 15.77 18.36
CA GLN A 113 -12.12 15.60 17.05
C GLN A 113 -11.16 15.93 15.91
N ARG A 114 -10.29 16.93 16.09
CA ARG A 114 -9.23 17.26 15.12
C ARG A 114 -8.27 16.10 14.95
N PHE A 115 -7.88 15.45 16.06
CA PHE A 115 -7.04 14.25 16.02
C PHE A 115 -7.70 13.12 15.19
N ILE A 116 -8.97 12.79 15.47
CA ILE A 116 -9.70 11.76 14.75
C ILE A 116 -9.78 12.07 13.25
N ILE A 117 -10.13 13.32 12.89
CA ILE A 117 -10.22 13.74 11.49
C ILE A 117 -8.87 13.59 10.78
N ARG A 118 -7.77 13.98 11.41
CA ARG A 118 -6.42 13.83 10.87
C ARG A 118 -6.02 12.39 10.72
N PHE A 119 -6.21 11.60 11.76
CA PHE A 119 -5.91 10.16 11.74
C PHE A 119 -6.65 9.46 10.59
N CYS A 120 -7.97 9.61 10.53
CA CYS A 120 -8.78 9.00 9.48
C CYS A 120 -8.41 9.51 8.09
N GLY A 121 -8.14 10.82 7.96
CA GLY A 121 -7.74 11.43 6.69
C GLY A 121 -6.42 10.89 6.15
N PHE A 122 -5.39 10.81 6.99
CA PHE A 122 -4.09 10.29 6.56
C PHE A 122 -4.09 8.77 6.38
N TYR A 123 -4.75 8.04 7.28
CA TYR A 123 -4.86 6.59 7.15
C TYR A 123 -5.60 6.18 5.86
N ARG A 124 -6.64 6.92 5.48
CA ARG A 124 -7.35 6.71 4.20
C ARG A 124 -6.41 6.78 2.99
N TYR A 125 -5.46 7.70 2.97
CA TYR A 125 -4.50 7.80 1.87
C TYR A 125 -3.52 6.63 1.83
N ALA A 126 -3.08 6.15 3.00
CA ALA A 126 -2.29 4.92 3.09
C ALA A 126 -3.06 3.73 2.48
N TYR A 127 -4.30 3.56 2.93
CA TYR A 127 -5.14 2.46 2.47
C TYR A 127 -5.51 2.55 0.98
N LEU A 128 -5.76 3.75 0.45
CA LEU A 128 -6.01 3.96 -0.97
C LEU A 128 -4.79 3.56 -1.82
N SER A 129 -3.58 3.89 -1.36
CA SER A 129 -2.35 3.47 -2.04
C SER A 129 -2.23 1.95 -2.10
N TYR A 130 -2.53 1.27 -1.00
CA TYR A 130 -2.60 -0.18 -0.93
C TYR A 130 -3.67 -0.74 -1.88
N ALA A 131 -4.87 -0.19 -1.86
CA ALA A 131 -5.98 -0.65 -2.69
C ALA A 131 -5.63 -0.62 -4.19
N ILE A 132 -5.01 0.46 -4.66
CA ILE A 132 -4.57 0.59 -6.05
C ILE A 132 -3.51 -0.46 -6.38
N GLN A 133 -2.49 -0.60 -5.52
CA GLN A 133 -1.43 -1.59 -5.71
C GLN A 133 -1.99 -3.02 -5.71
N LEU A 134 -2.93 -3.34 -4.81
CA LEU A 134 -3.57 -4.66 -4.74
C LEU A 134 -4.35 -4.99 -6.02
N VAL A 135 -5.10 -4.04 -6.58
CA VAL A 135 -5.81 -4.24 -7.86
C VAL A 135 -4.83 -4.59 -8.97
N VAL A 136 -3.74 -3.83 -9.12
CA VAL A 136 -2.71 -4.09 -10.14
C VAL A 136 -2.03 -5.45 -9.91
N PHE A 137 -1.77 -5.81 -8.65
CA PHE A 137 -1.20 -7.10 -8.28
C PHE A 137 -2.10 -8.27 -8.66
N ILE A 138 -3.38 -8.23 -8.30
CA ILE A 138 -4.35 -9.28 -8.64
C ILE A 138 -4.44 -9.45 -10.16
N PHE A 139 -4.52 -8.34 -10.89
CA PHE A 139 -4.58 -8.34 -12.34
C PHE A 139 -3.33 -9.00 -12.96
N SER A 140 -2.12 -8.58 -12.53
CA SER A 140 -0.88 -9.13 -13.07
C SER A 140 -0.74 -10.64 -12.86
N ARG A 141 -1.13 -11.15 -11.69
CA ARG A 141 -1.08 -12.59 -11.38
C ARG A 141 -1.94 -13.43 -12.32
N HIS A 142 -3.08 -12.89 -12.75
CA HIS A 142 -3.99 -13.60 -13.66
C HIS A 142 -3.47 -13.69 -15.10
N PHE A 143 -2.80 -12.63 -15.56
CA PHE A 143 -2.43 -12.52 -16.98
C PHE A 143 -1.02 -12.99 -17.29
N VAL A 144 -0.04 -12.83 -16.38
CA VAL A 144 1.36 -13.13 -16.71
C VAL A 144 1.70 -14.61 -16.56
N GLY A 145 1.17 -15.30 -15.55
CA GLY A 145 1.33 -16.76 -15.41
C GLY A 145 2.78 -17.24 -15.24
N ARG A 146 3.72 -16.42 -14.74
CA ARG A 146 5.14 -16.77 -14.59
C ARG A 146 5.37 -17.78 -13.48
N MET A 147 6.13 -18.84 -13.76
CA MET A 147 6.55 -19.82 -12.76
C MET A 147 7.54 -19.24 -11.77
N ARG A 148 7.47 -19.70 -10.52
CA ARG A 148 8.44 -19.34 -9.47
C ARG A 148 9.77 -20.06 -9.63
N PRO A 149 10.89 -19.52 -9.12
CA PRO A 149 12.19 -20.17 -9.19
C PRO A 149 12.25 -21.59 -8.60
N ASN A 150 11.40 -21.88 -7.61
CA ASN A 150 11.33 -23.18 -6.92
C ASN A 150 10.22 -24.10 -7.48
N TYR A 151 9.65 -23.79 -8.65
CA TYR A 151 8.50 -24.52 -9.19
C TYR A 151 8.76 -26.02 -9.38
N LEU A 152 9.87 -26.41 -10.04
CA LEU A 152 10.16 -27.80 -10.34
C LEU A 152 10.54 -28.60 -9.10
N ASP A 153 11.17 -28.00 -8.11
CA ASP A 153 11.48 -28.68 -6.84
C ASP A 153 10.21 -28.97 -6.03
N LEU A 154 9.23 -28.06 -6.07
CA LEU A 154 7.93 -28.29 -5.45
C LEU A 154 7.05 -29.27 -6.23
N CYS A 155 7.00 -29.20 -7.56
CA CYS A 155 6.18 -30.07 -8.40
C CYS A 155 6.72 -31.48 -8.45
N LYS A 156 8.06 -31.68 -8.56
CA LYS A 156 8.70 -32.96 -8.84
C LYS A 156 8.03 -33.69 -10.00
N PRO A 157 8.09 -33.13 -11.23
CA PRO A 157 7.36 -33.68 -12.36
C PRO A 157 7.76 -35.13 -12.65
N SER A 158 6.76 -35.94 -13.07
CA SER A 158 6.92 -37.37 -13.37
C SER A 158 7.95 -37.67 -14.46
N VAL A 159 8.27 -36.70 -15.31
CA VAL A 159 9.22 -36.83 -16.44
C VAL A 159 10.70 -36.71 -16.05
N GLY A 160 11.05 -36.67 -14.78
CA GLY A 160 12.46 -36.74 -14.34
C GLY A 160 13.32 -35.54 -14.77
N TYR A 161 12.89 -34.34 -14.54
CA TYR A 161 13.51 -33.06 -14.96
C TYR A 161 15.00 -32.87 -14.58
N ARG A 162 15.53 -33.58 -13.58
CA ARG A 162 16.93 -33.41 -13.13
C ARG A 162 17.97 -33.85 -14.17
N LYS A 163 17.63 -34.79 -15.04
CA LYS A 163 18.51 -35.33 -16.10
C LYS A 163 18.22 -34.73 -17.48
N CYS A 164 17.36 -33.75 -17.55
CA CYS A 164 16.87 -33.19 -18.78
C CYS A 164 17.80 -32.06 -19.24
N ASN A 165 18.50 -32.27 -20.35
CA ASN A 165 19.45 -31.31 -20.93
C ASN A 165 19.04 -30.85 -22.35
N THR A 166 17.84 -31.22 -22.80
CA THR A 166 17.33 -30.91 -24.13
C THR A 166 16.54 -29.59 -24.13
N LEU A 167 16.38 -29.01 -25.32
CA LEU A 167 15.51 -27.83 -25.53
C LEU A 167 14.02 -28.19 -25.62
N ASP A 168 13.67 -29.44 -25.29
CA ASP A 168 12.30 -29.92 -25.43
C ASP A 168 11.35 -29.17 -24.50
N TYR A 169 10.19 -28.81 -25.05
CA TYR A 169 9.11 -28.20 -24.29
C TYR A 169 8.16 -29.29 -23.77
N ILE A 170 8.09 -29.46 -22.48
CA ILE A 170 7.35 -30.51 -21.80
C ILE A 170 5.98 -29.99 -21.38
N THR A 171 4.91 -30.59 -21.92
CA THR A 171 3.53 -30.21 -21.60
C THR A 171 2.76 -31.27 -20.84
N ASN A 172 3.12 -32.56 -21.08
CA ASN A 172 2.40 -33.68 -20.49
C ASN A 172 3.18 -34.27 -19.30
N TYR A 173 2.86 -33.82 -18.10
CA TYR A 173 3.45 -34.29 -16.86
C TYR A 173 2.47 -34.16 -15.70
N THR A 174 2.72 -34.83 -14.60
CA THR A 174 2.01 -34.73 -13.35
C THR A 174 3.00 -34.38 -12.23
N CYS A 175 2.55 -33.60 -11.24
CA CYS A 175 3.33 -33.33 -10.06
C CYS A 175 3.24 -34.52 -9.07
N THR A 176 4.38 -35.09 -8.69
CA THR A 176 4.45 -36.31 -7.85
C THR A 176 4.60 -36.03 -6.36
N ASN A 177 4.61 -34.76 -5.95
CA ASN A 177 4.85 -34.35 -4.55
C ASN A 177 3.63 -34.48 -3.64
N GLY A 178 2.47 -34.94 -4.10
CA GLY A 178 1.23 -35.08 -3.33
C GLY A 178 0.56 -33.76 -2.91
N LYS A 179 1.05 -32.61 -3.41
CA LYS A 179 0.48 -31.30 -3.08
C LYS A 179 -0.74 -30.97 -3.94
N SER A 180 -1.66 -30.16 -3.40
CA SER A 180 -2.89 -29.79 -4.11
C SER A 180 -2.60 -29.01 -5.40
N LEU A 181 -3.50 -29.14 -6.38
CA LEU A 181 -3.45 -28.36 -7.63
C LEU A 181 -3.52 -26.85 -7.37
N GLU A 182 -4.24 -26.42 -6.34
CA GLU A 182 -4.32 -25.02 -5.93
C GLU A 182 -2.97 -24.45 -5.50
N LEU A 183 -2.21 -25.23 -4.72
CA LEU A 183 -0.85 -24.85 -4.34
C LEU A 183 0.03 -24.74 -5.58
N MET A 184 -0.07 -25.68 -6.51
CA MET A 184 0.69 -25.64 -7.76
C MET A 184 0.27 -24.51 -8.68
N ASP A 185 -1.01 -24.10 -8.69
CA ASP A 185 -1.45 -22.91 -9.42
C ASP A 185 -0.85 -21.62 -8.83
N SER A 186 -0.74 -21.53 -7.51
CA SER A 186 -0.08 -20.39 -6.85
C SER A 186 1.41 -20.27 -7.20
N GLN A 187 2.09 -21.38 -7.52
CA GLN A 187 3.50 -21.40 -7.95
C GLN A 187 3.71 -20.86 -9.37
N ARG A 188 2.65 -20.65 -10.14
CA ARG A 188 2.66 -20.03 -11.49
C ARG A 188 2.38 -18.53 -11.44
N GLN A 189 2.28 -17.98 -10.26
CA GLN A 189 1.91 -16.59 -10.05
C GLN A 189 3.07 -15.82 -9.41
N SER A 190 4.26 -15.94 -10.05
CA SER A 190 5.48 -15.27 -9.57
C SER A 190 5.45 -13.76 -9.83
N PHE A 191 4.91 -13.31 -10.98
CA PHE A 191 4.99 -11.91 -11.39
C PHE A 191 3.74 -11.14 -10.97
N PHE A 192 3.94 -10.00 -10.39
CA PHE A 192 5.11 -9.48 -9.68
C PHE A 192 5.06 -9.85 -8.19
N SER A 193 6.14 -9.59 -7.44
CA SER A 193 6.20 -9.93 -6.02
C SER A 193 5.29 -9.04 -5.17
N GLY A 194 4.29 -9.67 -4.51
CA GLY A 194 3.37 -8.99 -3.59
C GLY A 194 4.10 -8.45 -2.35
N HIS A 195 5.04 -9.23 -1.77
CA HIS A 195 5.84 -8.76 -0.64
C HIS A 195 6.63 -7.50 -0.96
N ALA A 196 7.25 -7.44 -2.15
CA ALA A 196 8.02 -6.29 -2.57
C ALA A 196 7.13 -5.06 -2.80
N SER A 197 5.97 -5.23 -3.45
CA SER A 197 5.10 -4.10 -3.75
C SER A 197 4.41 -3.53 -2.51
N ILE A 198 3.94 -4.39 -1.60
CA ILE A 198 3.29 -3.97 -0.35
C ILE A 198 4.30 -3.28 0.57
N SER A 199 5.47 -3.89 0.81
CA SER A 199 6.48 -3.29 1.69
C SER A 199 7.01 -1.97 1.15
N ALA A 200 7.22 -1.87 -0.18
CA ALA A 200 7.63 -0.63 -0.83
C ALA A 200 6.55 0.46 -0.76
N ALA A 201 5.28 0.11 -0.97
CA ALA A 201 4.17 1.05 -0.86
C ALA A 201 4.06 1.60 0.57
N THR A 202 4.00 0.72 1.58
CA THR A 202 3.89 1.11 2.99
C THR A 202 5.05 2.01 3.42
N SER A 203 6.29 1.60 3.11
CA SER A 203 7.47 2.38 3.45
C SER A 203 7.51 3.73 2.74
N THR A 204 7.19 3.79 1.44
CA THR A 204 7.15 5.05 0.68
C THR A 204 6.09 6.00 1.24
N TYR A 205 4.92 5.49 1.60
CA TYR A 205 3.88 6.29 2.24
C TYR A 205 4.38 6.88 3.56
N LEU A 206 4.99 6.08 4.43
CA LEU A 206 5.51 6.55 5.71
C LEU A 206 6.63 7.58 5.56
N ILE A 207 7.52 7.40 4.58
CA ILE A 207 8.57 8.36 4.25
C ILE A 207 7.96 9.70 3.85
N PHE A 208 6.97 9.71 2.96
CA PHE A 208 6.31 10.94 2.52
C PHE A 208 5.49 11.59 3.65
N TYR A 209 4.81 10.78 4.46
CA TYR A 209 4.06 11.25 5.61
C TYR A 209 4.97 11.93 6.63
N LEU A 210 6.09 11.32 7.01
CA LEU A 210 7.08 11.90 7.93
C LEU A 210 7.70 13.17 7.37
N GLN A 211 8.02 13.19 6.08
CA GLN A 211 8.55 14.38 5.41
C GLN A 211 7.57 15.56 5.45
N HIS A 212 6.28 15.26 5.30
CA HIS A 212 5.24 16.28 5.24
C HIS A 212 4.78 16.75 6.62
N ARG A 213 4.63 15.82 7.58
CA ARG A 213 4.02 16.10 8.87
C ARG A 213 5.01 16.30 10.02
N LEU A 214 6.14 15.63 9.98
CA LEU A 214 7.10 15.65 11.09
C LEU A 214 8.26 16.60 10.83
N LYS A 215 8.86 16.57 9.63
CA LYS A 215 10.04 17.37 9.32
C LYS A 215 9.88 18.88 9.55
N PRO A 216 8.75 19.54 9.20
CA PRO A 216 8.59 20.97 9.45
C PRO A 216 8.63 21.35 10.93
N HIS A 217 8.45 20.39 11.82
CA HIS A 217 8.32 20.59 13.27
C HIS A 217 9.53 20.16 14.07
N ILE A 218 10.52 19.54 13.43
CA ILE A 218 11.75 19.08 14.07
C ILE A 218 12.93 19.92 13.59
N THR A 219 13.63 20.53 14.54
CA THR A 219 14.83 21.33 14.29
C THR A 219 16.07 20.47 14.03
N ALA A 220 16.09 19.22 14.54
CA ALA A 220 17.19 18.29 14.30
C ALA A 220 17.17 17.83 12.84
N PHE A 221 18.10 18.37 12.04
CA PHE A 221 18.15 18.20 10.59
C PHE A 221 18.23 16.74 10.13
N SER A 222 18.98 15.91 10.87
CA SER A 222 19.26 14.51 10.50
C SER A 222 18.24 13.49 11.03
N LEU A 223 17.45 13.81 12.05
CA LEU A 223 16.59 12.82 12.72
C LEU A 223 15.55 12.20 11.77
N VAL A 224 14.82 13.05 11.03
CA VAL A 224 13.77 12.56 10.14
C VAL A 224 14.34 11.72 8.98
N PRO A 225 15.42 12.12 8.29
CA PRO A 225 16.11 11.27 7.31
C PRO A 225 16.53 9.90 7.86
N TRP A 226 17.06 9.82 9.10
CA TRP A 226 17.42 8.53 9.70
C TRP A 226 16.21 7.63 9.93
N ILE A 227 15.10 8.18 10.42
CA ILE A 227 13.84 7.41 10.56
C ILE A 227 13.34 6.94 9.19
N GLN A 228 13.41 7.79 8.17
CA GLN A 228 13.03 7.43 6.81
C GLN A 228 13.89 6.31 6.23
N MET A 229 15.21 6.32 6.51
CA MET A 229 16.12 5.24 6.10
C MET A 229 15.76 3.89 6.72
N ILE A 230 15.26 3.85 7.95
CA ILE A 230 14.76 2.61 8.56
C ILE A 230 13.63 1.99 7.71
N PHE A 231 12.70 2.79 7.22
CA PHE A 231 11.63 2.29 6.34
C PHE A 231 12.16 1.81 4.98
N VAL A 232 13.17 2.48 4.43
CA VAL A 232 13.86 2.01 3.21
C VAL A 232 14.47 0.63 3.47
N PHE A 233 15.20 0.44 4.58
CA PHE A 233 15.79 -0.86 4.93
C PHE A 233 14.75 -1.95 5.14
N ILE A 234 13.62 -1.65 5.79
CA ILE A 234 12.52 -2.61 5.97
C ILE A 234 11.98 -3.05 4.61
N ALA A 235 11.71 -2.10 3.70
CA ALA A 235 11.22 -2.43 2.36
C ALA A 235 12.22 -3.28 1.57
N MET A 236 13.51 -2.92 1.60
CA MET A 236 14.60 -3.65 0.95
C MET A 236 14.71 -5.07 1.52
N PHE A 237 14.74 -5.22 2.84
CA PHE A 237 14.82 -6.51 3.50
C PHE A 237 13.63 -7.41 3.10
N MET A 238 12.39 -6.95 3.27
CA MET A 238 11.19 -7.72 2.90
C MET A 238 11.15 -8.08 1.42
N SER A 239 11.69 -7.22 0.55
CA SER A 239 11.73 -7.46 -0.89
C SER A 239 12.80 -8.48 -1.28
N PHE A 240 14.03 -8.34 -0.78
CA PHE A 240 15.15 -9.20 -1.19
C PHE A 240 15.12 -10.60 -0.55
N THR A 241 14.46 -10.76 0.61
CA THR A 241 14.20 -12.11 1.13
C THR A 241 13.43 -12.96 0.13
N ARG A 242 12.59 -12.40 -0.74
CA ARG A 242 11.87 -13.16 -1.77
C ARG A 242 12.79 -13.81 -2.81
N VAL A 243 13.91 -13.15 -3.10
CA VAL A 243 14.93 -13.70 -4.00
C VAL A 243 15.76 -14.77 -3.27
N SER A 244 16.20 -14.48 -2.06
CA SER A 244 17.00 -15.45 -1.26
C SER A 244 16.21 -16.70 -0.85
N ASP A 245 14.89 -16.59 -0.69
CA ASP A 245 13.98 -17.70 -0.43
C ASP A 245 13.59 -18.49 -1.70
N ASN A 246 14.13 -18.11 -2.88
CA ASN A 246 13.78 -18.70 -4.17
C ASN A 246 12.26 -18.63 -4.51
N ALA A 247 11.55 -17.69 -3.92
CA ALA A 247 10.12 -17.52 -4.10
C ALA A 247 9.77 -16.65 -5.34
N HIS A 248 10.64 -15.72 -5.71
CA HIS A 248 10.48 -14.80 -6.84
C HIS A 248 11.79 -14.55 -7.56
N HIS A 249 11.71 -14.23 -8.87
CA HIS A 249 12.86 -13.75 -9.61
C HIS A 249 13.17 -12.30 -9.24
N MET A 250 14.42 -11.87 -9.41
CA MET A 250 14.81 -10.48 -9.15
C MET A 250 13.94 -9.47 -9.93
N SER A 251 13.59 -9.76 -11.18
CA SER A 251 12.72 -8.90 -11.98
C SER A 251 11.31 -8.74 -11.39
N ASP A 252 10.75 -9.81 -10.78
CA ASP A 252 9.44 -9.76 -10.13
C ASP A 252 9.46 -8.84 -8.92
N VAL A 253 10.58 -8.87 -8.19
CA VAL A 253 10.81 -8.00 -7.02
C VAL A 253 10.96 -6.55 -7.43
N LEU A 254 11.79 -6.26 -8.43
CA LEU A 254 12.02 -4.88 -8.91
C LEU A 254 10.73 -4.24 -9.46
N VAL A 255 9.95 -4.99 -10.25
CA VAL A 255 8.65 -4.51 -10.73
C VAL A 255 7.67 -4.32 -9.57
N GLY A 256 7.67 -5.23 -8.59
CA GLY A 256 6.87 -5.07 -7.38
C GLY A 256 7.19 -3.76 -6.63
N ILE A 257 8.47 -3.49 -6.36
CA ILE A 257 8.92 -2.23 -5.74
C ILE A 257 8.44 -1.03 -6.56
N PHE A 258 8.65 -1.05 -7.88
CA PHE A 258 8.25 0.03 -8.77
C PHE A 258 6.74 0.32 -8.69
N VAL A 259 5.90 -0.72 -8.78
CA VAL A 259 4.43 -0.58 -8.69
C VAL A 259 4.01 -0.02 -7.33
N GLY A 260 4.59 -0.52 -6.22
CA GLY A 260 4.30 -0.01 -4.88
C GLY A 260 4.63 1.48 -4.74
N VAL A 261 5.82 1.90 -5.17
CA VAL A 261 6.25 3.31 -5.13
C VAL A 261 5.37 4.20 -6.00
N VAL A 262 5.07 3.78 -7.23
CA VAL A 262 4.25 4.58 -8.17
C VAL A 262 2.81 4.75 -7.65
N ALA A 263 2.21 3.72 -7.06
CA ALA A 263 0.88 3.81 -6.46
C ALA A 263 0.83 4.90 -5.37
N VAL A 264 1.83 4.95 -4.49
CA VAL A 264 1.91 5.97 -3.45
C VAL A 264 2.16 7.36 -4.03
N ILE A 265 3.09 7.51 -4.99
CA ILE A 265 3.34 8.80 -5.64
C ILE A 265 2.06 9.33 -6.30
N GLY A 266 1.30 8.47 -6.97
CA GLY A 266 0.02 8.81 -7.57
C GLY A 266 -0.98 9.35 -6.55
N VAL A 267 -1.23 8.61 -5.48
CA VAL A 267 -2.15 9.04 -4.41
C VAL A 267 -1.66 10.33 -3.74
N TRP A 268 -0.37 10.41 -3.43
CA TRP A 268 0.21 11.59 -2.78
C TRP A 268 0.06 12.84 -3.63
N LYS A 269 0.45 12.78 -4.90
CA LYS A 269 0.46 13.94 -5.80
C LYS A 269 -0.95 14.36 -6.21
N TYR A 270 -1.79 13.41 -6.63
CA TYR A 270 -3.07 13.72 -7.25
C TYR A 270 -4.24 13.75 -6.28
N VAL A 271 -4.19 13.02 -5.18
CA VAL A 271 -5.30 12.98 -4.21
C VAL A 271 -5.00 13.87 -3.01
N MET A 272 -3.86 13.70 -2.35
CA MET A 272 -3.54 14.41 -1.12
C MET A 272 -3.14 15.87 -1.39
N VAL A 273 -2.13 16.12 -2.23
CA VAL A 273 -1.62 17.49 -2.45
C VAL A 273 -2.64 18.36 -3.16
N TRP A 274 -3.35 17.80 -4.14
CA TRP A 274 -4.39 18.55 -4.85
C TRP A 274 -5.60 18.83 -3.95
N GLY A 275 -6.05 17.84 -3.17
CA GLY A 275 -7.13 17.97 -2.20
C GLY A 275 -6.86 19.03 -1.13
N THR A 276 -5.62 19.10 -0.61
CA THR A 276 -5.23 20.11 0.39
C THR A 276 -5.16 21.52 -0.22
N LYS A 277 -4.69 21.67 -1.46
CA LYS A 277 -4.67 22.97 -2.17
C LYS A 277 -6.08 23.50 -2.42
N VAL A 278 -7.00 22.65 -2.84
CA VAL A 278 -8.43 23.04 -3.01
C VAL A 278 -9.02 23.45 -1.68
N CYS A 279 -8.72 22.74 -0.60
CA CYS A 279 -9.18 23.05 0.74
C CYS A 279 -8.67 24.42 1.22
N GLN A 280 -7.37 24.72 1.04
CA GLN A 280 -6.79 26.02 1.43
C GLN A 280 -7.40 27.17 0.64
N ARG A 281 -7.64 27.02 -0.66
CA ARG A 281 -8.33 28.04 -1.47
C ARG A 281 -9.74 28.32 -0.95
N SER A 282 -10.48 27.29 -0.57
CA SER A 282 -11.85 27.44 -0.04
C SER A 282 -11.90 28.14 1.32
N ILE A 283 -10.84 28.04 2.12
CA ILE A 283 -10.74 28.71 3.44
C ILE A 283 -10.45 30.22 3.28
N HIS A 284 -9.73 30.60 2.23
CA HIS A 284 -9.31 31.99 1.97
C HIS A 284 -10.23 32.78 1.02
N MET A 285 -11.27 32.16 0.45
CA MET A 285 -12.25 32.92 -0.32
C MET A 285 -13.20 33.69 0.61
N PRO A 286 -13.41 35.01 0.37
CA PRO A 286 -14.43 35.78 1.06
C PRO A 286 -15.83 35.17 0.79
N ASN A 287 -16.67 35.14 1.83
CA ASN A 287 -18.07 34.69 1.75
C ASN A 287 -18.80 35.36 0.59
N GLY A 288 -19.04 34.68 -0.52
CA GLY A 288 -19.81 35.27 -1.64
C GLY A 288 -19.79 34.49 -2.95
N TYR A 289 -18.93 33.50 -3.14
CA TYR A 289 -18.96 32.70 -4.38
C TYR A 289 -19.36 31.25 -4.08
N SER A 290 -20.64 30.92 -4.28
CA SER A 290 -21.08 29.55 -4.46
C SER A 290 -20.63 29.08 -5.84
N SER A 291 -19.54 28.37 -5.96
CA SER A 291 -19.20 27.66 -7.18
C SER A 291 -20.14 26.47 -7.32
N SER A 292 -21.09 26.55 -8.23
CA SER A 292 -21.67 25.40 -8.90
C SER A 292 -20.58 24.64 -9.64
N LEU A 293 -20.21 23.48 -9.15
CA LEU A 293 -19.61 22.34 -9.87
C LEU A 293 -19.99 21.06 -9.12
#